data_f44bebe5e5ddbd4e5300b4770edc5e5b
#
_entry.id   f44bebe5e5ddbd4e5300b4770edc5e5b
#
_cell.length_a   1.000
_cell.length_b   1.000
_cell.length_c   1.000
_cell.angle_alpha   90.00
_cell.angle_beta   90.00
_cell.angle_gamma   90.00
#
_symmetry.space_group_name_H-M   'P 1'
#
loop_
_entity.id
_entity.type
_entity.pdbx_description
1 polymer ?
#
loop_
_entity_poly.entity_id
_entity_poly.type
_entity_poly.pdbx_seq_one_letter_code
_entity_poly.pdbx_strand_id
1 'polypeptide(L)'
;MTTIPAPAATREALGPALIRLQRAGADIVVVDADLGKSTSARAFKDAFPERFFTFGVAEQNMVSAAAGLATLGSTVFATTFAVFAEHAFDQLRMSVAQPRMNVKVVASHGGVSTGEDGASAQSVEDFALFSSLVNFSVVVPADVVEAEAVIDAAVAHDGPWYIRTGRPKVPVIYTEGARFRLGKADMLRDGRDLTIVACGLLVERSLRAAEALARDGIQARVLNMATLRPLDVDALEAAARETGAIVVAEEHLVHSGLGALCAQALATRHPVPMEFVGVQDRYGESGTWDEVLDIM
;
A
#
# COMPACT_ATOMS: atom_id res chain seq x y z
N MET A 1 -6.32 -15.05 -27.33
CA MET A 1 -5.66 -13.75 -27.08
C MET A 1 -6.14 -13.31 -25.72
N THR A 2 -5.29 -13.38 -24.71
CA THR A 2 -5.59 -12.82 -23.38
C THR A 2 -5.63 -11.30 -23.54
N THR A 3 -6.79 -10.71 -23.40
CA THR A 3 -6.94 -9.25 -23.40
C THR A 3 -6.17 -8.70 -22.21
N ILE A 4 -5.19 -7.85 -22.47
CA ILE A 4 -4.51 -7.09 -21.37
C ILE A 4 -5.58 -6.24 -20.70
N PRO A 5 -5.79 -6.37 -19.38
CA PRO A 5 -6.77 -5.56 -18.67
C PRO A 5 -6.48 -4.06 -18.84
N ALA A 6 -7.53 -3.25 -18.91
CA ALA A 6 -7.37 -1.80 -18.96
C ALA A 6 -6.69 -1.28 -17.66
N PRO A 7 -5.87 -0.22 -17.75
CA PRO A 7 -5.30 0.40 -16.55
C PRO A 7 -6.39 0.81 -15.56
N ALA A 8 -6.17 0.54 -14.26
CA ALA A 8 -7.09 0.83 -13.18
C ALA A 8 -6.35 1.38 -11.95
N ALA A 9 -7.04 2.17 -11.13
CA ALA A 9 -6.47 2.65 -9.88
C ALA A 9 -6.63 1.61 -8.77
N THR A 10 -5.62 1.41 -7.94
CA THR A 10 -5.69 0.41 -6.85
C THR A 10 -6.84 0.67 -5.88
N ARG A 11 -7.23 1.93 -5.66
CA ARG A 11 -8.41 2.31 -4.86
C ARG A 11 -9.73 1.77 -5.40
N GLU A 12 -9.82 1.50 -6.71
CA GLU A 12 -11.06 1.02 -7.34
C GLU A 12 -11.44 -0.41 -6.90
N ALA A 13 -10.49 -1.17 -6.34
CA ALA A 13 -10.73 -2.50 -5.79
C ALA A 13 -11.64 -2.49 -4.54
N LEU A 14 -11.62 -1.41 -3.73
CA LEU A 14 -12.20 -1.41 -2.39
C LEU A 14 -13.71 -1.71 -2.39
N GLY A 15 -14.50 -0.91 -3.07
CA GLY A 15 -15.97 -1.06 -3.08
C GLY A 15 -16.43 -2.44 -3.56
N PRO A 16 -16.01 -2.89 -4.75
CA PRO A 16 -16.39 -4.21 -5.27
C PRO A 16 -15.98 -5.37 -4.37
N ALA A 17 -14.75 -5.35 -3.82
CA ALA A 17 -14.27 -6.41 -2.92
C ALA A 17 -15.09 -6.48 -1.63
N LEU A 18 -15.35 -5.33 -0.98
CA LEU A 18 -16.15 -5.28 0.24
C LEU A 18 -17.59 -5.75 0.01
N ILE A 19 -18.21 -5.36 -1.12
CA ILE A 19 -19.57 -5.81 -1.48
C ILE A 19 -19.61 -7.32 -1.66
N ARG A 20 -18.64 -7.88 -2.37
CA ARG A 20 -18.51 -9.33 -2.60
C ARG A 20 -18.35 -10.09 -1.28
N LEU A 21 -17.45 -9.64 -0.42
CA LEU A 21 -17.17 -10.25 0.88
C LEU A 21 -18.35 -10.16 1.84
N GLN A 22 -19.03 -9.01 1.92
CA GLN A 22 -20.25 -8.85 2.72
C GLN A 22 -21.37 -9.79 2.25
N ARG A 23 -21.57 -9.94 0.94
CA ARG A 23 -22.53 -10.90 0.37
C ARG A 23 -22.15 -12.36 0.64
N ALA A 24 -20.85 -12.64 0.79
CA ALA A 24 -20.34 -13.96 1.16
C ALA A 24 -20.45 -14.27 2.66
N GLY A 25 -20.98 -13.33 3.46
CA GLY A 25 -21.24 -13.52 4.89
C GLY A 25 -20.19 -12.93 5.83
N ALA A 26 -19.21 -12.17 5.33
CA ALA A 26 -18.30 -11.43 6.19
C ALA A 26 -19.05 -10.32 6.95
N ASP A 27 -18.74 -10.12 8.23
CA ASP A 27 -19.33 -9.04 9.03
C ASP A 27 -18.46 -7.78 8.91
N ILE A 28 -18.78 -6.95 7.90
CA ILE A 28 -18.02 -5.75 7.56
C ILE A 28 -18.81 -4.50 7.94
N VAL A 29 -18.12 -3.54 8.54
CA VAL A 29 -18.58 -2.18 8.76
C VAL A 29 -17.58 -1.22 8.12
N VAL A 30 -18.07 -0.19 7.43
CA VAL A 30 -17.23 0.86 6.83
C VAL A 30 -17.49 2.18 7.54
N VAL A 31 -16.43 2.85 7.95
CA VAL A 31 -16.46 4.22 8.48
C VAL A 31 -15.66 5.14 7.55
N ASP A 32 -16.13 6.35 7.33
CA ASP A 32 -15.61 7.25 6.30
C ASP A 32 -15.50 8.69 6.79
N ALA A 33 -14.42 9.37 6.44
CA ALA A 33 -14.17 10.77 6.74
C ALA A 33 -14.56 11.70 5.57
N ASP A 34 -15.77 11.50 5.02
CA ASP A 34 -16.35 12.28 3.91
C ASP A 34 -15.60 12.17 2.57
N LEU A 35 -14.87 11.07 2.38
CA LEU A 35 -14.07 10.82 1.16
C LEU A 35 -14.50 9.56 0.40
N GLY A 36 -15.66 8.99 0.72
CA GLY A 36 -16.12 7.71 0.18
C GLY A 36 -16.18 7.64 -1.35
N LYS A 37 -16.41 8.77 -2.05
CA LYS A 37 -16.33 8.83 -3.51
C LYS A 37 -14.89 8.68 -4.00
N SER A 38 -13.96 9.38 -3.36
CA SER A 38 -12.54 9.39 -3.75
C SER A 38 -11.80 8.10 -3.36
N THR A 39 -12.19 7.48 -2.25
CA THR A 39 -11.65 6.18 -1.79
C THR A 39 -12.31 4.97 -2.45
N SER A 40 -13.35 5.18 -3.27
CA SER A 40 -14.22 4.15 -3.86
C SER A 40 -15.08 3.38 -2.84
N ALA A 41 -15.11 3.78 -1.57
CA ALA A 41 -15.97 3.17 -0.54
C ALA A 41 -17.47 3.46 -0.76
N ARG A 42 -17.80 4.50 -1.55
CA ARG A 42 -19.20 4.88 -1.85
C ARG A 42 -20.04 3.73 -2.41
N ALA A 43 -19.43 2.86 -3.22
CA ALA A 43 -20.14 1.70 -3.77
C ALA A 43 -20.67 0.76 -2.67
N PHE A 44 -19.90 0.58 -1.58
CA PHE A 44 -20.34 -0.20 -0.42
C PHE A 44 -21.50 0.49 0.31
N LYS A 45 -21.45 1.82 0.49
CA LYS A 45 -22.55 2.60 1.06
C LYS A 45 -23.85 2.42 0.29
N ASP A 46 -23.77 2.45 -1.04
CA ASP A 46 -24.95 2.33 -1.91
C ASP A 46 -25.56 0.91 -1.86
N ALA A 47 -24.73 -0.12 -1.57
CA ALA A 47 -25.16 -1.52 -1.43
C ALA A 47 -25.62 -1.90 -0.02
N PHE A 48 -25.02 -1.31 1.03
CA PHE A 48 -25.25 -1.62 2.43
C PHE A 48 -25.24 -0.34 3.29
N PRO A 49 -26.24 0.55 3.13
CA PRO A 49 -26.25 1.85 3.81
C PRO A 49 -26.27 1.75 5.34
N GLU A 50 -26.84 0.65 5.91
CA GLU A 50 -26.91 0.40 7.35
C GLU A 50 -25.56 -0.06 7.95
N ARG A 51 -24.58 -0.37 7.10
CA ARG A 51 -23.23 -0.78 7.48
C ARG A 51 -22.17 0.28 7.16
N PHE A 52 -22.60 1.49 6.77
CA PHE A 52 -21.71 2.57 6.38
C PHE A 52 -22.00 3.84 7.21
N PHE A 53 -20.98 4.34 7.91
CA PHE A 53 -21.11 5.52 8.76
C PHE A 53 -20.14 6.62 8.33
N THR A 54 -20.68 7.83 8.07
CA THR A 54 -19.86 9.00 7.72
C THR A 54 -19.69 9.89 8.94
N PHE A 55 -18.43 10.22 9.28
CA PHE A 55 -18.07 11.03 10.42
C PHE A 55 -17.77 12.50 10.07
N GLY A 56 -17.85 12.85 8.75
CA GLY A 56 -17.38 14.15 8.27
C GLY A 56 -15.85 14.22 8.27
N VAL A 57 -15.29 15.40 8.11
CA VAL A 57 -13.83 15.63 8.14
C VAL A 57 -13.35 15.59 9.59
N ALA A 58 -13.31 14.39 10.17
CA ALA A 58 -12.99 14.16 11.59
C ALA A 58 -12.35 12.76 11.77
N GLU A 59 -11.14 12.57 11.23
CA GLU A 59 -10.42 11.29 11.18
C GLU A 59 -10.18 10.71 12.58
N GLN A 60 -9.86 11.55 13.56
CA GLN A 60 -9.65 11.13 14.95
C GLN A 60 -10.93 10.52 15.55
N ASN A 61 -12.09 11.17 15.32
CA ASN A 61 -13.39 10.65 15.76
C ASN A 61 -13.75 9.36 15.01
N MET A 62 -13.55 9.34 13.70
CA MET A 62 -13.78 8.16 12.87
C MET A 62 -12.98 6.93 13.37
N VAL A 63 -11.68 7.09 13.62
CA VAL A 63 -10.83 6.01 14.12
C VAL A 63 -11.21 5.56 15.52
N SER A 64 -11.56 6.50 16.42
CA SER A 64 -12.04 6.16 17.76
C SER A 64 -13.34 5.34 17.71
N ALA A 65 -14.27 5.73 16.84
CA ALA A 65 -15.51 5.00 16.62
C ALA A 65 -15.25 3.62 15.95
N ALA A 66 -14.32 3.56 14.99
CA ALA A 66 -13.90 2.28 14.38
C ALA A 66 -13.40 1.28 15.41
N ALA A 67 -12.56 1.75 16.34
CA ALA A 67 -12.06 0.90 17.43
C ALA A 67 -13.22 0.38 18.31
N GLY A 68 -14.19 1.25 18.65
CA GLY A 68 -15.39 0.87 19.41
C GLY A 68 -16.24 -0.17 18.66
N LEU A 69 -16.50 0.04 17.36
CA LEU A 69 -17.24 -0.92 16.52
C LEU A 69 -16.54 -2.27 16.42
N ALA A 70 -15.21 -2.29 16.31
CA ALA A 70 -14.44 -3.52 16.26
C ALA A 70 -14.56 -4.37 17.55
N THR A 71 -14.84 -3.77 18.70
CA THR A 71 -15.10 -4.54 19.95
C THR A 71 -16.36 -5.40 19.89
N LEU A 72 -17.26 -5.13 18.92
CA LEU A 72 -18.49 -5.91 18.71
C LEU A 72 -18.26 -7.14 17.83
N GLY A 73 -17.04 -7.34 17.33
CA GLY A 73 -16.65 -8.49 16.52
C GLY A 73 -16.62 -8.25 15.01
N SER A 74 -17.06 -7.08 14.55
CA SER A 74 -17.03 -6.75 13.12
C SER A 74 -15.62 -6.44 12.62
N THR A 75 -15.34 -6.72 11.35
CA THR A 75 -14.17 -6.17 10.64
C THR A 75 -14.49 -4.74 10.20
N VAL A 76 -13.79 -3.76 10.75
CA VAL A 76 -14.09 -2.35 10.48
C VAL A 76 -13.08 -1.76 9.48
N PHE A 77 -13.58 -1.26 8.35
CA PHE A 77 -12.79 -0.53 7.36
C PHE A 77 -12.94 0.97 7.58
N ALA A 78 -11.84 1.64 7.92
CA ALA A 78 -11.77 3.09 8.05
C ALA A 78 -11.16 3.70 6.79
N THR A 79 -11.90 4.57 6.08
CA THR A 79 -11.51 5.06 4.76
C THR A 79 -11.28 6.57 4.76
N THR A 80 -10.10 6.98 4.26
CA THR A 80 -9.70 8.39 4.12
C THR A 80 -8.53 8.51 3.12
N PHE A 81 -7.90 9.68 2.99
CA PHE A 81 -6.62 9.82 2.29
C PHE A 81 -5.46 9.48 3.22
N ALA A 82 -4.31 9.11 2.63
CA ALA A 82 -3.12 8.74 3.38
C ALA A 82 -2.68 9.88 4.33
N VAL A 83 -2.54 11.10 3.79
CA VAL A 83 -2.17 12.29 4.56
C VAL A 83 -3.17 12.61 5.69
N PHE A 84 -4.44 12.32 5.50
CA PHE A 84 -5.46 12.59 6.53
C PHE A 84 -5.54 11.48 7.58
N ALA A 85 -5.18 10.23 7.23
CA ALA A 85 -5.05 9.17 8.22
C ALA A 85 -4.00 9.51 9.30
N GLU A 86 -3.01 10.32 8.96
CA GLU A 86 -1.97 10.81 9.88
C GLU A 86 -2.54 11.69 11.00
N HIS A 87 -3.65 12.43 10.76
CA HIS A 87 -4.34 13.19 11.81
C HIS A 87 -4.81 12.32 12.98
N ALA A 88 -5.10 11.04 12.71
CA ALA A 88 -5.60 10.10 13.71
C ALA A 88 -4.51 9.16 14.27
N PHE A 89 -3.22 9.52 14.12
CA PHE A 89 -2.11 8.64 14.50
C PHE A 89 -2.16 8.21 15.96
N ASP A 90 -2.47 9.13 16.90
CA ASP A 90 -2.57 8.78 18.33
C ASP A 90 -3.74 7.83 18.61
N GLN A 91 -4.90 8.06 17.98
CA GLN A 91 -6.06 7.17 18.09
C GLN A 91 -5.75 5.78 17.51
N LEU A 92 -5.04 5.71 16.38
CA LEU A 92 -4.57 4.45 15.81
C LEU A 92 -3.60 3.74 16.76
N ARG A 93 -2.69 4.47 17.40
CA ARG A 93 -1.73 3.91 18.35
C ARG A 93 -2.42 3.37 19.60
N MET A 94 -3.29 4.20 20.24
CA MET A 94 -3.85 3.89 21.54
C MET A 94 -5.10 3.01 21.48
N SER A 95 -6.01 3.30 20.54
CA SER A 95 -7.31 2.64 20.49
C SER A 95 -7.35 1.46 19.53
N VAL A 96 -6.42 1.37 18.58
CA VAL A 96 -6.40 0.31 17.55
C VAL A 96 -5.20 -0.61 17.69
N ALA A 97 -3.96 -0.06 17.66
CA ALA A 97 -2.73 -0.86 17.66
C ALA A 97 -2.50 -1.57 19.00
N GLN A 98 -2.55 -0.82 20.10
CA GLN A 98 -2.26 -1.36 21.42
C GLN A 98 -3.20 -2.51 21.81
N PRO A 99 -4.55 -2.37 21.69
CA PRO A 99 -5.49 -3.47 21.99
C PRO A 99 -5.66 -4.46 20.83
N ARG A 100 -4.98 -4.29 19.68
CA ARG A 100 -5.05 -5.15 18.50
C ARG A 100 -6.46 -5.24 17.88
N MET A 101 -7.16 -4.11 17.81
CA MET A 101 -8.51 -4.06 17.24
C MET A 101 -8.51 -4.43 15.74
N ASN A 102 -9.57 -5.12 15.31
CA ASN A 102 -9.75 -5.53 13.92
C ASN A 102 -10.21 -4.36 13.03
N VAL A 103 -9.35 -3.34 12.90
CA VAL A 103 -9.57 -2.14 12.09
C VAL A 103 -8.61 -2.12 10.90
N LYS A 104 -9.17 -1.96 9.69
CA LYS A 104 -8.43 -1.86 8.43
C LYS A 104 -8.50 -0.41 7.96
N VAL A 105 -7.41 0.32 8.10
CA VAL A 105 -7.30 1.68 7.54
C VAL A 105 -6.96 1.54 6.07
N VAL A 106 -7.92 1.86 5.19
CA VAL A 106 -7.68 1.91 3.74
C VAL A 106 -7.54 3.36 3.33
N ALA A 107 -6.29 3.74 3.11
CA ALA A 107 -5.90 5.10 2.80
C ALA A 107 -5.54 5.24 1.32
N SER A 108 -6.29 6.07 0.60
CA SER A 108 -5.99 6.36 -0.81
C SER A 108 -5.15 7.63 -0.95
N HIS A 109 -4.71 7.95 -2.16
CA HIS A 109 -3.96 9.17 -2.47
C HIS A 109 -2.63 9.26 -1.69
N GLY A 110 -1.96 8.12 -1.42
CA GLY A 110 -0.61 8.15 -0.84
C GLY A 110 0.43 8.45 -1.91
N GLY A 111 1.50 9.14 -1.50
CA GLY A 111 2.61 9.49 -2.36
C GLY A 111 2.39 10.70 -3.26
N VAL A 112 3.40 11.01 -4.03
CA VAL A 112 3.44 12.18 -4.93
C VAL A 112 2.58 11.99 -6.18
N SER A 113 2.22 10.74 -6.53
CA SER A 113 1.31 10.43 -7.64
C SER A 113 -0.15 10.85 -7.39
N THR A 114 -0.45 11.41 -6.23
CA THR A 114 -1.68 12.18 -5.99
C THR A 114 -1.80 13.33 -7.00
N GLY A 115 -0.67 13.86 -7.46
CA GLY A 115 -0.58 14.69 -8.66
C GLY A 115 -1.12 16.10 -8.45
N GLU A 116 -2.17 16.46 -9.19
CA GLU A 116 -2.71 17.81 -9.28
C GLU A 116 -3.16 18.41 -7.94
N ASP A 117 -3.57 17.58 -6.98
CA ASP A 117 -4.00 18.03 -5.64
C ASP A 117 -2.84 18.68 -4.85
N GLY A 118 -1.58 18.37 -5.22
CA GLY A 118 -0.38 19.00 -4.70
C GLY A 118 0.04 18.51 -3.31
N ALA A 119 1.09 19.14 -2.76
CA ALA A 119 1.78 18.71 -1.54
C ALA A 119 0.86 18.54 -0.33
N SER A 120 -0.22 19.33 -0.21
CA SER A 120 -1.15 19.25 0.92
C SER A 120 -2.01 17.98 0.94
N ALA A 121 -2.07 17.23 -0.17
CA ALA A 121 -2.79 15.98 -0.30
C ALA A 121 -1.86 14.78 -0.53
N GLN A 122 -0.57 15.01 -0.73
CA GLN A 122 0.46 14.00 -0.96
C GLN A 122 1.05 13.57 0.39
N SER A 123 0.84 12.32 0.79
CA SER A 123 1.55 11.74 1.94
C SER A 123 2.83 11.09 1.45
N VAL A 124 3.96 11.52 1.97
CA VAL A 124 5.28 10.94 1.70
C VAL A 124 5.94 10.37 2.95
N GLU A 125 5.24 10.36 4.08
CA GLU A 125 5.67 9.91 5.42
C GLU A 125 4.82 8.79 6.02
N ASP A 126 3.74 8.38 5.37
CA ASP A 126 2.78 7.39 5.89
C ASP A 126 3.42 6.01 6.16
N PHE A 127 4.34 5.54 5.32
CA PHE A 127 5.03 4.26 5.58
C PHE A 127 5.80 4.30 6.89
N ALA A 128 6.50 5.42 7.17
CA ALA A 128 7.23 5.60 8.41
C ALA A 128 6.29 5.57 9.62
N LEU A 129 5.23 6.35 9.57
CA LEU A 129 4.26 6.48 10.66
C LEU A 129 3.60 5.14 10.97
N PHE A 130 2.99 4.50 9.98
CA PHE A 130 2.23 3.27 10.22
C PHE A 130 3.11 2.04 10.44
N SER A 131 4.32 1.99 9.88
CA SER A 131 5.28 0.94 10.20
C SER A 131 5.84 1.06 11.63
N SER A 132 5.78 2.22 12.26
CA SER A 132 6.18 2.40 13.66
C SER A 132 5.17 1.83 14.66
N LEU A 133 3.91 1.61 14.24
CA LEU A 133 2.85 1.11 15.12
C LEU A 133 3.01 -0.39 15.36
N VAL A 134 3.11 -0.77 16.63
CA VAL A 134 3.14 -2.19 17.04
C VAL A 134 1.85 -2.89 16.65
N ASN A 135 1.93 -4.15 16.21
CA ASN A 135 0.82 -4.99 15.76
C ASN A 135 0.20 -4.60 14.40
N PHE A 136 0.57 -3.48 13.79
CA PHE A 136 0.07 -3.12 12.47
C PHE A 136 0.71 -3.95 11.35
N SER A 137 -0.11 -4.36 10.39
CA SER A 137 0.36 -4.76 9.07
C SER A 137 0.30 -3.55 8.13
N VAL A 138 1.35 -3.32 7.33
CA VAL A 138 1.43 -2.21 6.37
C VAL A 138 1.59 -2.77 4.98
N VAL A 139 0.63 -2.48 4.09
CA VAL A 139 0.53 -3.11 2.76
C VAL A 139 0.27 -2.06 1.67
N VAL A 140 0.98 -2.19 0.56
CA VAL A 140 0.97 -1.25 -0.57
C VAL A 140 0.86 -2.05 -1.88
N PRO A 141 -0.36 -2.40 -2.33
CA PRO A 141 -0.54 -3.21 -3.54
C PRO A 141 -0.10 -2.47 -4.80
N ALA A 142 0.45 -3.24 -5.76
CA ALA A 142 1.00 -2.72 -7.02
C ALA A 142 -0.08 -2.36 -8.05
N ASP A 143 -1.17 -3.11 -8.10
CA ASP A 143 -2.27 -2.89 -9.04
C ASP A 143 -3.64 -3.22 -8.43
N VAL A 144 -4.69 -3.06 -9.22
CA VAL A 144 -6.08 -3.27 -8.75
C VAL A 144 -6.36 -4.73 -8.40
N VAL A 145 -5.73 -5.68 -9.06
CA VAL A 145 -5.92 -7.13 -8.82
C VAL A 145 -5.25 -7.54 -7.51
N GLU A 146 -4.02 -7.08 -7.28
CA GLU A 146 -3.36 -7.29 -5.99
C GLU A 146 -4.11 -6.56 -4.86
N ALA A 147 -4.62 -5.35 -5.11
CA ALA A 147 -5.41 -4.62 -4.11
C ALA A 147 -6.68 -5.38 -3.70
N GLU A 148 -7.37 -6.03 -4.64
CA GLU A 148 -8.51 -6.90 -4.32
C GLU A 148 -8.08 -8.09 -3.44
N ALA A 149 -6.99 -8.77 -3.80
CA ALA A 149 -6.45 -9.88 -3.03
C ALA A 149 -5.97 -9.47 -1.62
N VAL A 150 -5.44 -8.25 -1.48
CA VAL A 150 -5.07 -7.64 -0.19
C VAL A 150 -6.30 -7.42 0.69
N ILE A 151 -7.41 -6.94 0.12
CA ILE A 151 -8.65 -6.74 0.87
C ILE A 151 -9.23 -8.09 1.33
N ASP A 152 -9.19 -9.11 0.49
CA ASP A 152 -9.59 -10.47 0.86
C ASP A 152 -8.76 -11.01 2.03
N ALA A 153 -7.45 -10.86 1.96
CA ALA A 153 -6.55 -11.26 3.04
C ALA A 153 -6.79 -10.45 4.32
N ALA A 154 -7.06 -9.15 4.20
CA ALA A 154 -7.34 -8.30 5.34
C ALA A 154 -8.61 -8.70 6.10
N VAL A 155 -9.66 -9.14 5.41
CA VAL A 155 -10.88 -9.68 6.05
C VAL A 155 -10.61 -11.03 6.71
N ALA A 156 -9.74 -11.85 6.13
CA ALA A 156 -9.39 -13.18 6.67
C ALA A 156 -8.43 -13.13 7.88
N HIS A 157 -7.81 -11.99 8.18
CA HIS A 157 -6.81 -11.84 9.24
C HIS A 157 -7.25 -10.84 10.29
N ASP A 158 -7.36 -11.26 11.53
CA ASP A 158 -7.63 -10.36 12.65
C ASP A 158 -6.45 -9.43 12.94
N GLY A 159 -6.80 -8.25 13.42
CA GLY A 159 -5.84 -7.23 13.83
C GLY A 159 -5.76 -6.02 12.89
N PRO A 160 -4.98 -5.01 13.26
CA PRO A 160 -4.96 -3.74 12.55
C PRO A 160 -4.09 -3.77 11.30
N TRP A 161 -4.62 -3.17 10.23
CA TRP A 161 -3.91 -3.01 8.96
C TRP A 161 -3.95 -1.56 8.49
N TYR A 162 -2.88 -1.13 7.85
CA TYR A 162 -2.81 0.02 6.98
C TYR A 162 -2.63 -0.46 5.54
N ILE A 163 -3.56 -0.12 4.67
CA ILE A 163 -3.55 -0.48 3.25
C ILE A 163 -3.51 0.82 2.46
N ARG A 164 -2.37 1.10 1.82
CA ARG A 164 -2.21 2.28 0.97
C ARG A 164 -2.64 1.98 -0.45
N THR A 165 -3.56 2.78 -0.99
CA THR A 165 -3.99 2.69 -2.39
C THR A 165 -3.70 3.99 -3.14
N GLY A 166 -3.49 3.88 -4.47
CA GLY A 166 -3.16 4.99 -5.34
C GLY A 166 -4.37 5.60 -6.04
N ARG A 167 -4.24 6.88 -6.42
CA ARG A 167 -5.21 7.64 -7.23
C ARG A 167 -5.08 7.34 -8.73
N PRO A 168 -3.84 7.28 -9.31
CA PRO A 168 -3.69 7.12 -10.75
C PRO A 168 -4.08 5.72 -11.23
N LYS A 169 -4.51 5.67 -12.50
CA LYS A 169 -4.70 4.40 -13.19
C LYS A 169 -3.36 3.88 -13.68
N VAL A 170 -2.97 2.72 -13.21
CA VAL A 170 -1.72 2.05 -13.57
C VAL A 170 -2.00 0.78 -14.36
N PRO A 171 -1.04 0.30 -15.19
CA PRO A 171 -1.17 -0.99 -15.85
C PRO A 171 -1.40 -2.12 -14.84
N VAL A 172 -2.22 -3.10 -15.23
CA VAL A 172 -2.46 -4.28 -14.42
C VAL A 172 -1.33 -5.29 -14.68
N ILE A 173 -0.62 -5.67 -13.60
CA ILE A 173 0.53 -6.58 -13.63
C ILE A 173 0.07 -8.01 -13.36
N TYR A 174 -0.82 -8.17 -12.38
CA TYR A 174 -1.31 -9.46 -11.94
C TYR A 174 -2.48 -9.95 -12.79
N THR A 175 -2.61 -11.27 -12.89
CA THR A 175 -3.77 -11.90 -13.53
C THR A 175 -4.92 -12.07 -12.52
N GLU A 176 -6.16 -12.08 -13.02
CA GLU A 176 -7.33 -12.35 -12.19
C GLU A 176 -7.16 -13.65 -11.37
N GLY A 177 -7.50 -13.60 -10.08
CA GLY A 177 -7.33 -14.71 -9.15
C GLY A 177 -5.93 -14.83 -8.53
N ALA A 178 -5.06 -13.83 -8.75
CA ALA A 178 -3.78 -13.75 -8.03
C ALA A 178 -4.02 -13.79 -6.51
N ARG A 179 -3.10 -14.44 -5.78
CA ARG A 179 -3.20 -14.59 -4.32
C ARG A 179 -2.15 -13.71 -3.65
N PHE A 180 -2.62 -12.86 -2.75
CA PHE A 180 -1.74 -12.14 -1.85
C PHE A 180 -1.43 -12.97 -0.59
N ARG A 181 -0.20 -12.91 -0.12
CA ARG A 181 0.27 -13.54 1.13
C ARG A 181 0.97 -12.50 1.98
N LEU A 182 0.38 -12.17 3.12
CA LEU A 182 0.95 -11.20 4.06
C LEU A 182 2.39 -11.60 4.44
N GLY A 183 3.31 -10.65 4.35
CA GLY A 183 4.72 -10.86 4.68
C GLY A 183 5.50 -11.68 3.66
N LYS A 184 4.99 -11.82 2.43
CA LYS A 184 5.69 -12.48 1.32
C LYS A 184 5.82 -11.56 0.12
N ALA A 185 7.02 -11.50 -0.41
CA ALA A 185 7.32 -10.80 -1.65
C ALA A 185 7.07 -11.71 -2.85
N ASP A 186 6.69 -11.11 -3.99
CA ASP A 186 6.56 -11.83 -5.25
C ASP A 186 7.70 -11.46 -6.19
N MET A 187 8.40 -12.48 -6.72
CA MET A 187 9.40 -12.29 -7.77
C MET A 187 8.68 -12.21 -9.12
N LEU A 188 8.57 -11.00 -9.67
CA LEU A 188 7.89 -10.73 -10.93
C LEU A 188 8.81 -10.90 -12.15
N ARG A 189 10.11 -10.74 -11.96
CA ARG A 189 11.14 -10.94 -12.96
C ARG A 189 12.38 -11.49 -12.28
N ASP A 190 12.98 -12.53 -12.86
CA ASP A 190 14.29 -13.03 -12.41
C ASP A 190 15.43 -12.25 -13.07
N GLY A 191 16.58 -12.20 -12.39
CA GLY A 191 17.80 -11.53 -12.84
C GLY A 191 18.96 -11.83 -11.90
N ARG A 192 20.18 -11.54 -12.35
CA ARG A 192 21.42 -11.96 -11.65
C ARG A 192 22.37 -10.82 -11.31
N ASP A 193 22.20 -9.62 -11.92
CA ASP A 193 23.19 -8.55 -11.82
C ASP A 193 22.86 -7.55 -10.70
N LEU A 194 21.56 -7.35 -10.43
CA LEU A 194 21.03 -6.59 -9.31
C LEU A 194 19.56 -6.96 -9.03
N THR A 195 19.03 -6.58 -7.87
CA THR A 195 17.59 -6.69 -7.58
C THR A 195 16.98 -5.32 -7.36
N ILE A 196 15.84 -5.06 -8.03
CA ILE A 196 14.97 -3.91 -7.75
C ILE A 196 13.86 -4.41 -6.82
N VAL A 197 13.78 -3.84 -5.63
CA VAL A 197 12.70 -4.07 -4.66
C VAL A 197 11.76 -2.88 -4.72
N ALA A 198 10.49 -3.12 -5.02
CA ALA A 198 9.52 -2.04 -5.17
C ALA A 198 8.19 -2.37 -4.49
N CYS A 199 7.38 -1.35 -4.21
CA CYS A 199 5.99 -1.50 -3.78
C CYS A 199 5.08 -0.50 -4.49
N GLY A 200 3.78 -0.79 -4.47
CA GLY A 200 2.79 0.09 -5.10
C GLY A 200 3.03 0.29 -6.59
N LEU A 201 2.70 1.48 -7.08
CA LEU A 201 2.82 1.78 -8.51
C LEU A 201 4.27 1.74 -9.05
N LEU A 202 5.29 1.83 -8.17
CA LEU A 202 6.69 1.73 -8.58
C LEU A 202 7.08 0.32 -9.04
N VAL A 203 6.26 -0.70 -8.78
CA VAL A 203 6.49 -2.06 -9.26
C VAL A 203 6.43 -2.12 -10.81
N GLU A 204 5.43 -1.51 -11.42
CA GLU A 204 5.32 -1.44 -12.88
C GLU A 204 6.51 -0.66 -13.48
N ARG A 205 6.84 0.49 -12.92
CA ARG A 205 8.00 1.29 -13.36
C ARG A 205 9.31 0.49 -13.22
N SER A 206 9.44 -0.32 -12.17
CA SER A 206 10.60 -1.20 -11.96
C SER A 206 10.70 -2.31 -13.00
N LEU A 207 9.58 -2.89 -13.43
CA LEU A 207 9.55 -3.86 -14.53
C LEU A 207 10.01 -3.22 -15.84
N ARG A 208 9.51 -2.01 -16.16
CA ARG A 208 9.96 -1.25 -17.35
C ARG A 208 11.44 -0.89 -17.28
N ALA A 209 11.92 -0.47 -16.10
CA ALA A 209 13.35 -0.19 -15.89
C ALA A 209 14.21 -1.44 -16.11
N ALA A 210 13.78 -2.60 -15.59
CA ALA A 210 14.48 -3.87 -15.80
C ALA A 210 14.48 -4.29 -17.28
N GLU A 211 13.44 -4.00 -18.06
CA GLU A 211 13.41 -4.21 -19.50
C GLU A 211 14.39 -3.28 -20.26
N ALA A 212 14.49 -2.01 -19.82
CA ALA A 212 15.45 -1.09 -20.39
C ALA A 212 16.90 -1.53 -20.11
N LEU A 213 17.22 -1.87 -18.86
CA LEU A 213 18.52 -2.37 -18.43
C LEU A 213 18.94 -3.65 -19.20
N ALA A 214 18.00 -4.53 -19.52
CA ALA A 214 18.28 -5.75 -20.27
C ALA A 214 18.79 -5.46 -21.70
N ARG A 215 18.41 -4.33 -22.31
CA ARG A 215 18.93 -3.89 -23.62
C ARG A 215 20.41 -3.51 -23.55
N ASP A 216 20.85 -3.07 -22.37
CA ASP A 216 22.26 -2.74 -22.08
C ASP A 216 23.03 -3.93 -21.48
N GLY A 217 22.40 -5.13 -21.48
CA GLY A 217 23.01 -6.38 -21.02
C GLY A 217 22.92 -6.62 -19.52
N ILE A 218 22.24 -5.75 -18.77
CA ILE A 218 22.07 -5.87 -17.30
C ILE A 218 20.77 -6.61 -17.00
N GLN A 219 20.86 -7.75 -16.30
CA GLN A 219 19.72 -8.59 -15.94
C GLN A 219 19.25 -8.28 -14.51
N ALA A 220 18.34 -7.33 -14.39
CA ALA A 220 17.76 -6.94 -13.11
C ALA A 220 16.62 -7.89 -12.72
N ARG A 221 16.65 -8.37 -11.46
CA ARG A 221 15.53 -9.02 -10.79
C ARG A 221 14.55 -7.95 -10.30
N VAL A 222 13.24 -8.26 -10.29
CA VAL A 222 12.22 -7.36 -9.72
C VAL A 222 11.41 -8.12 -8.67
N LEU A 223 11.43 -7.62 -7.44
CA LEU A 223 10.60 -8.09 -6.33
C LEU A 223 9.51 -7.07 -6.01
N ASN A 224 8.25 -7.50 -6.05
CA ASN A 224 7.16 -6.76 -5.46
C ASN A 224 7.14 -7.04 -3.95
N MET A 225 7.48 -6.04 -3.15
CA MET A 225 7.44 -6.06 -1.69
C MET A 225 6.19 -5.34 -1.20
N ALA A 226 5.02 -5.86 -1.57
CA ALA A 226 3.73 -5.24 -1.23
C ALA A 226 3.51 -5.14 0.29
N THR A 227 4.15 -5.99 1.10
CA THR A 227 4.09 -5.91 2.56
C THR A 227 5.36 -5.27 3.12
N LEU A 228 5.21 -4.06 3.69
CA LEU A 228 6.29 -3.37 4.40
C LEU A 228 6.44 -3.92 5.83
N ARG A 229 5.31 -4.33 6.43
CA ARG A 229 5.28 -4.92 7.75
C ARG A 229 4.18 -6.00 7.84
N PRO A 230 4.56 -7.27 8.17
CA PRO A 230 5.94 -7.76 8.29
C PRO A 230 6.67 -7.80 6.94
N LEU A 231 7.95 -7.41 6.93
CA LEU A 231 8.79 -7.49 5.72
C LEU A 231 9.18 -8.94 5.41
N ASP A 232 9.23 -9.34 4.14
CA ASP A 232 9.79 -10.63 3.74
C ASP A 232 11.33 -10.58 3.73
N VAL A 233 11.89 -10.66 4.92
CA VAL A 233 13.34 -10.57 5.11
C VAL A 233 14.09 -11.72 4.44
N ASP A 234 13.47 -12.90 4.36
CA ASP A 234 14.10 -14.09 3.77
C ASP A 234 14.22 -13.92 2.25
N ALA A 235 13.18 -13.44 1.57
CA ALA A 235 13.22 -13.14 0.14
C ALA A 235 14.23 -12.01 -0.16
N LEU A 236 14.27 -10.98 0.68
CA LEU A 236 15.22 -9.87 0.55
C LEU A 236 16.67 -10.34 0.73
N GLU A 237 16.95 -11.17 1.74
CA GLU A 237 18.28 -11.73 1.99
C GLU A 237 18.72 -12.65 0.84
N ALA A 238 17.83 -13.52 0.34
CA ALA A 238 18.11 -14.37 -0.81
C ALA A 238 18.47 -13.53 -2.05
N ALA A 239 17.69 -12.48 -2.33
CA ALA A 239 17.97 -11.56 -3.42
C ALA A 239 19.34 -10.88 -3.28
N ALA A 240 19.67 -10.39 -2.08
CA ALA A 240 20.96 -9.77 -1.81
C ALA A 240 22.14 -10.74 -2.03
N ARG A 241 22.01 -11.99 -1.59
CA ARG A 241 23.05 -13.03 -1.79
C ARG A 241 23.24 -13.39 -3.27
N GLU A 242 22.16 -13.44 -4.03
CA GLU A 242 22.18 -13.94 -5.40
C GLU A 242 22.58 -12.87 -6.41
N THR A 243 22.25 -11.60 -6.17
CA THR A 243 22.49 -10.50 -7.12
C THR A 243 23.55 -9.49 -6.66
N GLY A 244 23.91 -9.48 -5.37
CA GLY A 244 25.01 -8.67 -4.82
C GLY A 244 24.76 -7.18 -4.74
N ALA A 245 23.63 -6.65 -5.23
CA ALA A 245 23.24 -5.24 -5.15
C ALA A 245 21.71 -5.08 -5.15
N ILE A 246 21.21 -4.10 -4.39
CA ILE A 246 19.78 -3.81 -4.25
C ILE A 246 19.49 -2.36 -4.63
N VAL A 247 18.47 -2.14 -5.44
CA VAL A 247 17.84 -0.83 -5.63
C VAL A 247 16.44 -0.89 -5.02
N VAL A 248 16.08 0.04 -4.14
CA VAL A 248 14.73 0.12 -3.61
C VAL A 248 13.99 1.27 -4.26
N ALA A 249 12.79 1.02 -4.79
CA ALA A 249 11.96 2.02 -5.45
C ALA A 249 10.62 2.18 -4.72
N GLU A 250 10.34 3.39 -4.24
CA GLU A 250 9.15 3.71 -3.48
C GLU A 250 8.68 5.15 -3.72
N GLU A 251 7.42 5.39 -3.51
CA GLU A 251 6.79 6.71 -3.58
C GLU A 251 6.65 7.29 -2.17
N HIS A 252 7.79 7.48 -1.51
CA HIS A 252 7.91 7.86 -0.11
C HIS A 252 9.29 8.49 0.15
N LEU A 253 9.45 9.17 1.29
CA LEU A 253 10.76 9.66 1.74
C LEU A 253 11.74 8.49 1.91
N VAL A 254 12.84 8.51 1.17
CA VAL A 254 13.83 7.41 1.10
C VAL A 254 14.46 7.06 2.45
N HIS A 255 14.54 8.02 3.37
CA HIS A 255 15.20 7.83 4.66
C HIS A 255 14.30 7.14 5.72
N SER A 256 13.03 6.86 5.42
CA SER A 256 12.08 6.33 6.42
C SER A 256 11.04 5.35 5.87
N GLY A 257 11.08 5.03 4.59
CA GLY A 257 10.14 4.12 3.93
C GLY A 257 10.65 2.68 3.79
N LEU A 258 10.28 2.04 2.67
CA LEU A 258 10.66 0.67 2.33
C LEU A 258 12.18 0.51 2.26
N GLY A 259 12.88 1.50 1.68
CA GLY A 259 14.34 1.50 1.58
C GLY A 259 15.03 1.40 2.94
N ALA A 260 14.57 2.19 3.90
CA ALA A 260 15.09 2.15 5.27
C ALA A 260 14.85 0.79 5.95
N LEU A 261 13.66 0.21 5.77
CA LEU A 261 13.33 -1.12 6.30
C LEU A 261 14.19 -2.21 5.68
N CYS A 262 14.40 -2.19 4.36
CA CYS A 262 15.27 -3.11 3.65
C CYS A 262 16.74 -2.97 4.11
N ALA A 263 17.24 -1.74 4.20
CA ALA A 263 18.61 -1.48 4.66
C ALA A 263 18.82 -2.00 6.09
N GLN A 264 17.91 -1.73 7.01
CA GLN A 264 17.96 -2.22 8.39
C GLN A 264 17.98 -3.76 8.43
N ALA A 265 17.12 -4.41 7.63
CA ALA A 265 17.07 -5.87 7.59
C ALA A 265 18.37 -6.49 7.05
N LEU A 266 18.93 -5.94 5.97
CA LEU A 266 20.16 -6.45 5.36
C LEU A 266 21.41 -6.15 6.17
N ALA A 267 21.47 -5.01 6.86
CA ALA A 267 22.63 -4.62 7.68
C ALA A 267 22.99 -5.66 8.73
N THR A 268 22.02 -6.42 9.24
CA THR A 268 22.22 -7.45 10.27
C THR A 268 22.30 -8.87 9.72
N ARG A 269 22.06 -9.09 8.42
CA ARG A 269 22.01 -10.42 7.79
C ARG A 269 23.03 -10.57 6.67
N HIS A 270 22.87 -9.81 5.60
CA HIS A 270 23.73 -9.86 4.40
C HIS A 270 23.87 -8.47 3.77
N PRO A 271 24.77 -7.63 4.29
CA PRO A 271 24.98 -6.29 3.74
C PRO A 271 25.49 -6.34 2.30
N VAL A 272 24.88 -5.53 1.43
CA VAL A 272 25.27 -5.32 0.03
C VAL A 272 25.15 -3.83 -0.30
N PRO A 273 25.76 -3.35 -1.38
CA PRO A 273 25.48 -2.01 -1.90
C PRO A 273 23.99 -1.79 -2.16
N MET A 274 23.47 -0.65 -1.71
CA MET A 274 22.07 -0.29 -1.89
C MET A 274 21.94 1.12 -2.45
N GLU A 275 20.97 1.30 -3.36
CA GLU A 275 20.54 2.60 -3.88
C GLU A 275 19.04 2.78 -3.64
N PHE A 276 18.62 4.04 -3.50
CA PHE A 276 17.25 4.38 -3.12
C PHE A 276 16.65 5.36 -4.13
N VAL A 277 15.60 4.92 -4.80
CA VAL A 277 14.78 5.71 -5.70
C VAL A 277 13.47 6.07 -4.99
N GLY A 278 13.26 7.34 -4.74
CA GLY A 278 12.09 7.84 -4.02
C GLY A 278 12.24 9.31 -3.69
N VAL A 279 11.29 9.83 -2.93
CA VAL A 279 11.26 11.24 -2.57
C VAL A 279 12.43 11.56 -1.64
N GLN A 280 13.23 12.54 -2.04
CA GLN A 280 14.32 13.07 -1.23
C GLN A 280 13.75 13.97 -0.12
N ASP A 281 14.60 14.66 0.63
CA ASP A 281 14.19 15.53 1.74
C ASP A 281 13.45 16.80 1.23
N ARG A 282 12.26 16.58 0.65
CA ARG A 282 11.36 17.65 0.16
C ARG A 282 9.91 17.17 0.08
N TYR A 283 8.96 18.11 0.15
CA TYR A 283 7.56 17.84 -0.16
C TYR A 283 7.31 17.87 -1.66
N GLY A 284 6.20 17.25 -2.10
CA GLY A 284 5.84 17.19 -3.50
C GLY A 284 5.30 18.50 -4.07
N GLU A 285 4.94 18.46 -5.34
CA GLU A 285 4.46 19.60 -6.13
C GLU A 285 3.14 19.25 -6.83
N SER A 286 2.44 20.25 -7.38
CA SER A 286 1.26 20.05 -8.22
C SER A 286 1.67 19.86 -9.68
N GLY A 287 1.12 18.84 -10.31
CA GLY A 287 1.35 18.50 -11.72
C GLY A 287 0.58 17.26 -12.09
N THR A 288 0.69 16.77 -13.32
CA THR A 288 0.18 15.44 -13.63
C THR A 288 0.99 14.41 -12.84
N TRP A 289 0.33 13.34 -12.39
CA TRP A 289 0.96 12.35 -11.52
C TRP A 289 2.27 11.78 -12.10
N ASP A 290 2.35 11.67 -13.43
CA ASP A 290 3.49 11.12 -14.15
C ASP A 290 4.67 12.10 -14.15
N GLU A 291 4.40 13.39 -14.46
CA GLU A 291 5.39 14.47 -14.40
C GLU A 291 5.94 14.65 -12.97
N VAL A 292 5.07 14.62 -11.96
CA VAL A 292 5.50 14.76 -10.55
C VAL A 292 6.42 13.61 -10.16
N LEU A 293 6.12 12.37 -10.56
CA LEU A 293 6.99 11.22 -10.31
C LEU A 293 8.35 11.33 -11.00
N ASP A 294 8.42 11.97 -12.17
CA ASP A 294 9.67 12.10 -12.94
C ASP A 294 10.61 13.15 -12.34
N ILE A 295 10.09 14.11 -11.57
CA ILE A 295 10.88 15.20 -10.97
C ILE A 295 11.18 15.00 -9.47
N MET A 296 10.52 14.06 -8.81
CA MET A 296 10.65 13.80 -7.37
C MET A 296 11.61 12.67 -7.08
#